data_8e4d8bacb87f71738e2e65eebea20456
#
_entry.id   8e4d8bacb87f71738e2e65eebea20456
#
_cell.length_a   1.000
_cell.length_b   1.000
_cell.length_c   1.000
_cell.angle_alpha   90.00
_cell.angle_beta   90.00
_cell.angle_gamma   90.00
#
_symmetry.space_group_name_H-M   'P 1'
#
loop_
_entity.id
_entity.type
_entity.pdbx_description
1 polymer ?
#
loop_
_entity_poly.entity_id
_entity_poly.type
_entity_poly.pdbx_seq_one_letter_code
_entity_poly.pdbx_strand_id
1 'polypeptide(L)'
;MLERAKQGILGAYGYCWRLIVFDMDSRLQQDSLVLGDFPLCRLLLSKDANYPWFILVPKRAGVSELFDLSQEDQAQLWKETTYLAEALKREFAADKMNVATLGNVVSQMHMHVIVRHQGDPAWPAPVWGKVPAVGYAAGQVDAIRQRMRELLTHDYQEA
;
A
#
# COMPACT_ATOMS: atom_id res chain seq x y z
N MET A 1 28.11 28.39 56.96
CA MET A 1 27.03 27.84 57.78
C MET A 1 25.71 28.09 57.05
N LEU A 2 24.95 27.02 56.84
CA LEU A 2 23.58 26.91 56.28
C LEU A 2 23.46 26.88 54.75
N GLU A 3 23.56 25.65 54.23
CA GLU A 3 22.89 25.18 53.04
C GLU A 3 21.38 25.37 53.17
N ARG A 4 20.76 25.81 52.08
CA ARG A 4 19.33 25.62 51.82
C ARG A 4 19.15 24.91 50.48
N ALA A 5 18.70 23.69 50.64
CA ALA A 5 18.24 22.85 49.52
C ALA A 5 17.17 23.55 48.69
N LYS A 6 17.38 23.62 47.38
CA LYS A 6 16.33 23.90 46.42
C LYS A 6 15.72 22.55 45.99
N GLN A 7 14.57 22.23 46.57
CA GLN A 7 13.69 21.21 46.01
C GLN A 7 13.13 21.69 44.69
N GLY A 8 13.61 21.13 43.58
CA GLY A 8 13.03 21.28 42.28
C GLY A 8 11.82 20.34 42.13
N ILE A 9 10.67 20.92 41.84
CA ILE A 9 9.45 20.20 41.54
C ILE A 9 9.63 19.61 40.14
N LEU A 10 9.87 18.30 40.08
CA LEU A 10 9.77 17.51 38.85
C LEU A 10 8.28 17.36 38.52
N GLY A 11 7.80 18.17 37.62
CA GLY A 11 6.51 17.99 36.96
C GLY A 11 6.54 16.70 36.13
N ALA A 12 5.82 15.69 36.58
CA ALA A 12 5.59 14.45 35.86
C ALA A 12 4.69 14.66 34.66
N TYR A 13 5.27 14.96 33.51
CA TYR A 13 4.64 14.71 32.22
C TYR A 13 5.48 13.69 31.48
N GLY A 14 5.31 12.44 31.88
CA GLY A 14 5.78 11.30 31.11
C GLY A 14 4.95 11.18 29.84
N TYR A 15 5.27 11.94 28.79
CA TYR A 15 4.82 11.60 27.46
C TYR A 15 5.56 10.34 27.05
N CYS A 16 4.90 9.20 27.26
CA CYS A 16 5.28 7.95 26.64
C CYS A 16 5.07 8.15 25.13
N TRP A 17 6.13 8.53 24.41
CA TRP A 17 6.18 8.45 22.96
C TRP A 17 6.12 6.97 22.59
N ARG A 18 4.92 6.42 22.58
CA ARG A 18 4.68 5.15 21.94
C ARG A 18 5.02 5.40 20.47
N LEU A 19 6.18 4.92 20.04
CA LEU A 19 6.49 4.84 18.61
C LEU A 19 5.31 4.11 17.98
N ILE A 20 4.45 4.86 17.30
CA ILE A 20 3.34 4.29 16.55
C ILE A 20 3.99 3.63 15.36
N VAL A 21 4.32 2.36 15.53
CA VAL A 21 4.87 1.53 14.46
C VAL A 21 3.75 1.28 13.47
N PHE A 22 4.03 1.49 12.18
CA PHE A 22 3.13 1.08 11.12
C PHE A 22 2.87 -0.42 11.23
N ASP A 23 1.61 -0.78 11.36
CA ASP A 23 1.14 -2.16 11.30
C ASP A 23 0.11 -2.28 10.18
N MET A 24 0.24 -3.32 9.37
CA MET A 24 -0.68 -3.54 8.25
C MET A 24 -1.91 -4.28 8.74
N ASP A 25 -3.09 -3.82 8.35
CA ASP A 25 -4.37 -4.45 8.67
C ASP A 25 -4.34 -5.95 8.35
N SER A 26 -4.87 -6.75 9.24
CA SER A 26 -4.84 -8.22 9.15
C SER A 26 -5.54 -8.76 7.89
N ARG A 27 -6.57 -8.09 7.39
CA ARG A 27 -7.25 -8.49 6.15
C ARG A 27 -6.40 -8.18 4.92
N LEU A 28 -5.71 -7.03 4.89
CA LEU A 28 -4.75 -6.75 3.82
C LEU A 28 -3.64 -7.80 3.81
N GLN A 29 -3.15 -8.24 4.98
CA GLN A 29 -2.16 -9.32 5.08
C GLN A 29 -2.74 -10.66 4.57
N GLN A 30 -3.99 -10.95 4.94
CA GLN A 30 -4.66 -12.18 4.53
C GLN A 30 -4.92 -12.24 3.02
N ASP A 31 -5.37 -11.13 2.43
CA ASP A 31 -5.89 -11.09 1.05
C ASP A 31 -4.84 -10.66 0.02
N SER A 32 -3.61 -10.39 0.46
CA SER A 32 -2.52 -9.97 -0.42
C SER A 32 -1.16 -10.58 -0.06
N LEU A 33 -0.19 -10.37 -0.93
CA LEU A 33 1.20 -10.76 -0.79
C LEU A 33 2.08 -9.52 -0.82
N VAL A 34 2.99 -9.36 0.14
CA VAL A 34 3.96 -8.26 0.13
C VAL A 34 4.95 -8.50 -1.02
N LEU A 35 5.14 -7.48 -1.86
CA LEU A 35 6.14 -7.50 -2.93
C LEU A 35 7.39 -6.71 -2.54
N GLY A 36 7.22 -5.57 -1.86
CA GLY A 36 8.30 -4.68 -1.46
C GLY A 36 7.81 -3.35 -0.94
N ASP A 37 8.71 -2.39 -0.83
CA ASP A 37 8.43 -1.07 -0.30
C ASP A 37 8.91 0.03 -1.24
N PHE A 38 8.09 1.04 -1.42
CA PHE A 38 8.45 2.38 -1.88
C PHE A 38 8.80 3.27 -0.68
N PRO A 39 9.30 4.51 -0.88
CA PRO A 39 9.59 5.43 0.20
C PRO A 39 8.42 5.62 1.18
N LEU A 40 7.22 5.84 0.67
CA LEU A 40 6.01 5.97 1.48
C LEU A 40 5.27 4.64 1.60
N CYS A 41 4.98 3.97 0.50
CA CYS A 41 4.03 2.87 0.46
C CYS A 41 4.69 1.49 0.50
N ARG A 42 4.02 0.54 1.16
CA ARG A 42 4.20 -0.88 0.93
C ARG A 42 3.44 -1.31 -0.33
N LEU A 43 4.10 -2.04 -1.21
CA LEU A 43 3.51 -2.62 -2.41
C LEU A 43 3.05 -4.04 -2.13
N LEU A 44 1.77 -4.28 -2.39
CA LEU A 44 1.15 -5.60 -2.26
C LEU A 44 0.63 -6.07 -3.62
N LEU A 45 0.53 -7.39 -3.77
CA LEU A 45 -0.18 -8.07 -4.84
C LEU A 45 -1.43 -8.72 -4.26
N SER A 46 -2.61 -8.42 -4.79
CA SER A 46 -3.85 -9.13 -4.44
C SER A 46 -3.70 -10.63 -4.74
N LYS A 47 -4.28 -11.48 -3.90
CA LYS A 47 -4.33 -12.94 -4.14
C LYS A 47 -5.34 -13.36 -5.20
N ASP A 48 -6.12 -12.42 -5.75
CA ASP A 48 -7.02 -12.68 -6.87
C ASP A 48 -6.27 -12.58 -8.21
N ALA A 49 -5.99 -13.73 -8.80
CA ALA A 49 -5.28 -13.85 -10.07
C ALA A 49 -6.12 -13.54 -11.31
N ASN A 50 -7.42 -13.22 -11.16
CA ASN A 50 -8.25 -12.80 -12.29
C ASN A 50 -7.72 -11.53 -12.96
N TYR A 51 -6.98 -10.70 -12.21
CA TYR A 51 -6.44 -9.41 -12.67
C TYR A 51 -5.02 -9.23 -12.13
N PRO A 52 -4.09 -8.58 -12.86
CA PRO A 52 -2.89 -8.03 -12.23
C PRO A 52 -3.30 -6.85 -11.33
N TRP A 53 -3.46 -7.12 -10.04
CA TRP A 53 -4.04 -6.19 -9.07
C TRP A 53 -3.05 -5.89 -7.95
N PHE A 54 -2.54 -4.68 -7.97
CA PHE A 54 -1.56 -4.18 -7.00
C PHE A 54 -2.21 -3.21 -6.02
N ILE A 55 -1.64 -3.10 -4.83
CA ILE A 55 -2.17 -2.25 -3.76
C ILE A 55 -0.99 -1.52 -3.12
N LEU A 56 -1.11 -0.20 -2.97
CA LEU A 56 -0.17 0.64 -2.25
C LEU A 56 -0.76 1.00 -0.89
N VAL A 57 -0.01 0.70 0.19
CA VAL A 57 -0.42 1.02 1.56
C VAL A 57 0.58 2.00 2.14
N PRO A 58 0.21 3.28 2.38
CA PRO A 58 1.10 4.24 3.03
C PRO A 58 1.55 3.73 4.40
N LYS A 59 2.86 3.73 4.65
CA LYS A 59 3.44 3.29 5.93
C LYS A 59 3.26 4.37 7.00
N ARG A 60 2.00 4.74 7.27
CA ARG A 60 1.57 5.70 8.29
C ARG A 60 0.52 5.07 9.18
N ALA A 61 0.70 5.21 10.48
CA ALA A 61 -0.26 4.68 11.43
C ALA A 61 -1.48 5.58 11.57
N GLY A 62 -2.67 4.98 11.72
CA GLY A 62 -3.91 5.70 12.00
C GLY A 62 -4.48 6.51 10.82
N VAL A 63 -4.01 6.24 9.61
CA VAL A 63 -4.51 6.89 8.38
C VAL A 63 -5.59 6.02 7.74
N SER A 64 -6.77 6.58 7.54
CA SER A 64 -7.90 5.94 6.86
C SER A 64 -8.29 6.63 5.57
N GLU A 65 -8.11 7.95 5.49
CA GLU A 65 -8.51 8.74 4.33
C GLU A 65 -7.30 9.46 3.71
N LEU A 66 -7.42 9.83 2.45
CA LEU A 66 -6.38 10.61 1.75
C LEU A 66 -6.01 11.89 2.48
N PHE A 67 -7.00 12.59 3.04
CA PHE A 67 -6.80 13.85 3.74
C PHE A 67 -6.22 13.70 5.15
N ASP A 68 -6.11 12.48 5.70
CA ASP A 68 -5.38 12.20 6.94
C ASP A 68 -3.85 12.23 6.74
N LEU A 69 -3.40 12.05 5.50
CA LEU A 69 -1.99 12.18 5.14
C LEU A 69 -1.56 13.66 5.11
N SER A 70 -0.30 13.94 5.45
CA SER A 70 0.28 15.26 5.21
C SER A 70 0.28 15.60 3.71
N GLN A 71 0.37 16.88 3.36
CA GLN A 71 0.43 17.29 1.95
C GLN A 71 1.62 16.65 1.21
N GLU A 72 2.77 16.50 1.89
CA GLU A 72 3.95 15.84 1.35
C GLU A 72 3.69 14.36 1.10
N ASP A 73 3.06 13.66 2.05
CA ASP A 73 2.72 12.24 1.87
C ASP A 73 1.64 12.04 0.81
N GLN A 74 0.66 12.95 0.69
CA GLN A 74 -0.31 12.91 -0.41
C GLN A 74 0.40 13.04 -1.78
N ALA A 75 1.32 13.99 -1.91
CA ALA A 75 2.10 14.17 -3.14
C ALA A 75 2.97 12.93 -3.42
N GLN A 76 3.60 12.35 -2.40
CA GLN A 76 4.41 11.15 -2.54
C GLN A 76 3.57 9.93 -2.94
N LEU A 77 2.37 9.76 -2.34
CA LEU A 77 1.44 8.68 -2.72
C LEU A 77 1.06 8.78 -4.20
N TRP A 78 0.74 9.97 -4.70
CA TRP A 78 0.43 10.15 -6.12
C TRP A 78 1.63 9.88 -7.02
N LYS A 79 2.83 10.29 -6.62
CA LYS A 79 4.06 9.99 -7.37
C LYS A 79 4.28 8.48 -7.48
N GLU A 80 4.17 7.74 -6.38
CA GLU A 80 4.32 6.28 -6.37
C GLU A 80 3.20 5.58 -7.16
N THR A 81 1.95 6.05 -7.01
CA THR A 81 0.79 5.50 -7.72
C THR A 81 0.92 5.66 -9.24
N THR A 82 1.27 6.86 -9.70
CA THR A 82 1.40 7.13 -11.14
C THR A 82 2.60 6.43 -11.75
N TYR A 83 3.72 6.38 -11.05
CA TYR A 83 4.90 5.60 -11.46
C TYR A 83 4.57 4.12 -11.64
N LEU A 84 3.93 3.51 -10.62
CA LEU A 84 3.50 2.12 -10.68
C LEU A 84 2.50 1.89 -11.81
N ALA A 85 1.47 2.73 -11.93
CA ALA A 85 0.44 2.58 -12.94
C ALA A 85 0.99 2.68 -14.37
N GLU A 86 1.92 3.60 -14.63
CA GLU A 86 2.59 3.74 -15.93
C GLU A 86 3.44 2.52 -16.25
N ALA A 87 4.23 2.05 -15.28
CA ALA A 87 5.07 0.88 -15.43
C ALA A 87 4.23 -0.38 -15.73
N LEU A 88 3.17 -0.62 -14.95
CA LEU A 88 2.26 -1.75 -15.15
C LEU A 88 1.50 -1.66 -16.48
N LYS A 89 1.07 -0.45 -16.88
CA LYS A 89 0.37 -0.29 -18.17
C LYS A 89 1.22 -0.75 -19.34
N ARG A 90 2.51 -0.39 -19.33
CA ARG A 90 3.44 -0.81 -20.40
C ARG A 90 3.73 -2.31 -20.33
N GLU A 91 4.03 -2.80 -19.15
CA GLU A 91 4.45 -4.18 -18.93
C GLU A 91 3.37 -5.19 -19.30
N PHE A 92 2.13 -4.90 -18.90
CA PHE A 92 0.99 -5.79 -19.16
C PHE A 92 0.21 -5.42 -20.44
N ALA A 93 0.68 -4.46 -21.24
CA ALA A 93 -0.03 -3.95 -22.42
C ALA A 93 -1.51 -3.63 -22.13
N ALA A 94 -1.77 -2.96 -20.99
CA ALA A 94 -3.12 -2.73 -20.48
C ALA A 94 -3.95 -1.83 -21.39
N ASP A 95 -5.21 -2.18 -21.64
CA ASP A 95 -6.17 -1.30 -22.30
C ASP A 95 -6.47 -0.09 -21.39
N LYS A 96 -6.60 -0.32 -20.08
CA LYS A 96 -6.88 0.72 -19.07
C LYS A 96 -6.23 0.40 -17.73
N MET A 97 -5.88 1.44 -16.97
CA MET A 97 -5.57 1.32 -15.56
C MET A 97 -6.77 1.82 -14.74
N ASN A 98 -7.14 1.07 -13.69
CA ASN A 98 -8.04 1.57 -12.67
C ASN A 98 -7.24 1.88 -11.41
N VAL A 99 -7.36 3.11 -10.94
CA VAL A 99 -6.78 3.58 -9.68
C VAL A 99 -7.93 4.00 -8.77
N ALA A 100 -8.00 3.43 -7.57
CA ALA A 100 -9.10 3.70 -6.66
C ALA A 100 -8.70 3.49 -5.20
N THR A 101 -9.36 4.22 -4.30
CA THR A 101 -9.42 3.88 -2.88
C THR A 101 -10.80 3.33 -2.56
N LEU A 102 -10.88 2.26 -1.79
CA LEU A 102 -12.14 1.65 -1.36
C LEU A 102 -11.97 1.07 0.04
N GLY A 103 -12.21 1.88 1.06
CA GLY A 103 -11.99 1.57 2.47
C GLY A 103 -13.17 0.98 3.23
N ASN A 104 -14.23 0.53 2.56
CA ASN A 104 -15.49 0.12 3.21
C ASN A 104 -15.34 -1.12 4.12
N VAL A 105 -14.42 -2.02 3.79
CA VAL A 105 -14.16 -3.26 4.54
C VAL A 105 -12.91 -3.14 5.40
N VAL A 106 -11.85 -2.56 4.84
CA VAL A 106 -10.58 -2.25 5.52
C VAL A 106 -10.43 -0.74 5.54
N SER A 107 -10.51 -0.14 6.71
CA SER A 107 -10.43 1.31 6.88
C SER A 107 -9.00 1.86 6.71
N GLN A 108 -7.95 1.05 6.91
CA GLN A 108 -6.59 1.49 6.67
C GLN A 108 -6.43 1.97 5.24
N MET A 109 -5.92 3.21 5.08
CA MET A 109 -5.73 3.82 3.76
C MET A 109 -4.91 2.92 2.83
N HIS A 110 -5.49 2.60 1.68
CA HIS A 110 -4.81 1.85 0.63
C HIS A 110 -5.31 2.28 -0.76
N MET A 111 -4.41 2.23 -1.73
CA MET A 111 -4.65 2.62 -3.12
C MET A 111 -4.53 1.41 -4.02
N HIS A 112 -5.62 1.04 -4.69
CA HIS A 112 -5.62 -0.01 -5.69
C HIS A 112 -5.10 0.50 -7.02
N VAL A 113 -4.25 -0.29 -7.68
CA VAL A 113 -3.73 -0.05 -9.03
C VAL A 113 -3.93 -1.33 -9.84
N ILE A 114 -4.91 -1.32 -10.72
CA ILE A 114 -5.43 -2.53 -11.38
C ILE A 114 -5.24 -2.43 -12.87
N VAL A 115 -4.59 -3.44 -13.43
CA VAL A 115 -4.44 -3.61 -14.87
C VAL A 115 -5.74 -4.16 -15.45
N ARG A 116 -6.29 -3.48 -16.47
CA ARG A 116 -7.55 -3.86 -17.08
C ARG A 116 -7.38 -4.15 -18.56
N HIS A 117 -8.06 -5.21 -19.00
CA HIS A 117 -8.16 -5.59 -20.41
C HIS A 117 -9.62 -5.70 -20.82
N GLN A 118 -9.92 -5.39 -22.09
CA GLN A 118 -11.29 -5.52 -22.62
C GLN A 118 -11.83 -6.94 -22.55
N GLY A 119 -10.94 -7.95 -22.45
CA GLY A 119 -11.29 -9.36 -22.29
C GLY A 119 -11.33 -9.83 -20.83
N ASP A 120 -11.09 -8.97 -19.83
CA ASP A 120 -11.11 -9.41 -18.43
C ASP A 120 -12.55 -9.73 -17.95
N PRO A 121 -12.71 -10.59 -16.93
CA PRO A 121 -14.04 -11.07 -16.52
C PRO A 121 -14.99 -9.99 -15.98
N ALA A 122 -14.47 -8.81 -15.62
CA ALA A 122 -15.30 -7.71 -15.11
C ALA A 122 -15.58 -6.62 -16.14
N TRP A 123 -14.86 -6.59 -17.27
CA TRP A 123 -14.98 -5.49 -18.22
C TRP A 123 -16.42 -5.21 -18.67
N PRO A 124 -16.89 -3.93 -18.79
CA PRO A 124 -16.19 -2.69 -18.42
C PRO A 124 -16.43 -2.26 -16.94
N ALA A 125 -17.08 -3.11 -16.13
CA ALA A 125 -17.41 -2.82 -14.75
C ALA A 125 -16.17 -2.82 -13.84
N PRO A 126 -16.24 -2.24 -12.63
CA PRO A 126 -15.23 -2.43 -11.59
C PRO A 126 -15.06 -3.90 -11.21
N VAL A 127 -13.88 -4.27 -10.71
CA VAL A 127 -13.51 -5.67 -10.43
C VAL A 127 -14.14 -6.22 -9.15
N TRP A 128 -14.41 -5.38 -8.16
CA TRP A 128 -14.87 -5.81 -6.82
C TRP A 128 -16.18 -6.59 -6.88
N GLY A 129 -16.13 -7.83 -6.37
CA GLY A 129 -17.32 -8.69 -6.25
C GLY A 129 -17.94 -9.13 -7.58
N LYS A 130 -17.27 -8.89 -8.72
CA LYS A 130 -17.83 -9.22 -10.05
C LYS A 130 -17.78 -10.72 -10.34
N VAL A 131 -16.67 -11.35 -10.00
CA VAL A 131 -16.47 -12.80 -10.13
C VAL A 131 -15.78 -13.33 -8.88
N PRO A 132 -15.90 -14.64 -8.58
CA PRO A 132 -15.13 -15.26 -7.50
C PRO A 132 -13.63 -15.13 -7.72
N ALA A 133 -12.88 -14.85 -6.65
CA ALA A 133 -11.43 -14.78 -6.70
C ALA A 133 -10.81 -16.13 -7.08
N VAL A 134 -9.76 -16.09 -7.88
CA VAL A 134 -8.97 -17.26 -8.31
C VAL A 134 -7.55 -17.10 -7.76
N GLY A 135 -7.03 -18.15 -7.12
CA GLY A 135 -5.65 -18.16 -6.62
C GLY A 135 -4.62 -18.29 -7.75
N TYR A 136 -3.41 -17.81 -7.49
CA TYR A 136 -2.29 -18.01 -8.41
C TYR A 136 -1.87 -19.47 -8.51
N ALA A 137 -1.52 -19.90 -9.73
CA ALA A 137 -0.86 -21.19 -9.93
C ALA A 137 0.59 -21.18 -9.41
N ALA A 138 1.16 -22.36 -9.21
CA ALA A 138 2.55 -22.49 -8.75
C ALA A 138 3.51 -21.71 -9.66
N GLY A 139 4.42 -20.95 -9.04
CA GLY A 139 5.44 -20.15 -9.74
C GLY A 139 4.97 -18.83 -10.33
N GLN A 140 3.67 -18.57 -10.43
CA GLN A 140 3.18 -17.29 -10.98
C GLN A 140 3.55 -16.10 -10.08
N VAL A 141 3.47 -16.26 -8.77
CA VAL A 141 3.85 -15.20 -7.83
C VAL A 141 5.32 -14.85 -7.94
N ASP A 142 6.19 -15.86 -8.04
CA ASP A 142 7.64 -15.67 -8.19
C ASP A 142 7.98 -14.97 -9.52
N ALA A 143 7.29 -15.35 -10.59
CA ALA A 143 7.43 -14.68 -11.89
C ALA A 143 7.00 -13.19 -11.81
N ILE A 144 5.91 -12.88 -11.09
CA ILE A 144 5.48 -11.49 -10.85
C ILE A 144 6.53 -10.75 -10.01
N ARG A 145 7.05 -11.34 -8.95
CA ARG A 145 8.11 -10.74 -8.12
C ARG A 145 9.34 -10.40 -8.95
N GLN A 146 9.83 -11.33 -9.75
CA GLN A 146 10.96 -11.10 -10.63
C GLN A 146 10.68 -9.95 -11.60
N ARG A 147 9.50 -9.97 -12.22
CA ARG A 147 9.07 -8.92 -13.15
C ARG A 147 9.01 -7.55 -12.49
N MET A 148 8.54 -7.45 -11.24
CA MET A 148 8.50 -6.19 -10.49
C MET A 148 9.91 -5.69 -10.16
N ARG A 149 10.86 -6.56 -9.83
CA ARG A 149 12.27 -6.17 -9.63
C ARG A 149 12.90 -5.54 -10.87
N GLU A 150 12.62 -6.12 -12.03
CA GLU A 150 13.15 -5.63 -13.31
C GLU A 150 12.48 -4.33 -13.76
N LEU A 151 11.21 -4.15 -13.44
CA LEU A 151 10.37 -3.04 -13.87
C LEU A 151 10.53 -1.81 -12.98
N LEU A 152 10.56 -2.00 -11.64
CA LEU A 152 10.56 -0.92 -10.66
C LEU A 152 11.99 -0.57 -10.24
N THR A 153 12.70 0.17 -11.09
CA THR A 153 14.12 0.49 -10.91
C THR A 153 14.39 1.72 -10.06
N HIS A 154 13.35 2.50 -9.72
CA HIS A 154 13.48 3.74 -8.95
C HIS A 154 12.71 3.65 -7.63
N ASP A 155 13.40 3.95 -6.54
CA ASP A 155 12.80 4.07 -5.19
C ASP A 155 12.03 2.82 -4.71
N TYR A 156 12.26 1.64 -5.30
CA TYR A 156 11.62 0.39 -4.91
C TYR A 156 12.64 -0.57 -4.28
N GLN A 157 12.27 -1.18 -3.17
CA GLN A 157 13.04 -2.21 -2.48
C GLN A 157 12.16 -3.46 -2.32
N GLU A 158 12.62 -4.59 -2.80
CA GLU A 158 11.94 -5.87 -2.63
C GLU A 158 11.93 -6.28 -1.13
N ALA A 159 10.84 -6.95 -0.70
CA ALA A 159 10.66 -7.43 0.67
C ALA A 159 11.49 -8.68 0.96
#